data_3edec90a24d41232209e80c40f0006d8
#
_entry.id   3edec90a24d41232209e80c40f0006d8
#
_cell.length_a   1.000
_cell.length_b   1.000
_cell.length_c   1.000
_cell.angle_alpha   90.00
_cell.angle_beta   90.00
_cell.angle_gamma   90.00
#
_symmetry.space_group_name_H-M   'P 1'
#
loop_
_entity.id
_entity.type
_entity.pdbx_description
1 polymer ?
#
loop_
_entity_poly.entity_id
_entity_poly.type
_entity_poly.pdbx_seq_one_letter_code
_entity_poly.pdbx_strand_id
1 'polypeptide(L)'
;MELLDKNKRNEIYLFTENFPYGLGEAFLNSEMPFLANTFEEVHIIPLWKNGEMRTIPKKIVVEQPLLGFKPKGNPRLVLKGLFCLSPFFFAIPLFFKEKAWKEKKRFWDFMTSFLLIRAAYSSLHIKFDKNALLYSYWGDKLALLLPFLKKKYGVNCIARFHRTDLYEEACGGYKPFRRWLFKDLDVAMPISEDGKRYLLERYGAYAPKHIEVHRLGVFDHGLNPLGDDDVFQIVSCSYIIPVKRVAFLAKAIGKLGFSVRWVHIGDGELRDEVEKEISRFPGHVSGTLLGAMPNSEVLDFYLNHHIDLFVNVSESEGVPVSIMEAFSFGIPVIATNVGGVSEIVDDAVGKLLQADVTEQELLDAILEISNRDKAAIRHNARKRWEDKCDAQRNYSLFCEFLKKAIP
;
A
#
# COMPACT_ATOMS: atom_id res chain seq x y z
N MET A 1 10.27 3.84 -40.41
CA MET A 1 11.25 2.90 -39.82
C MET A 1 12.34 3.75 -39.20
N GLU A 2 12.00 4.36 -38.04
CA GLU A 2 12.94 5.20 -37.28
C GLU A 2 14.04 4.32 -36.69
N LEU A 3 15.28 4.69 -36.99
CA LEU A 3 16.49 4.13 -36.39
C LEU A 3 16.39 4.34 -34.86
N LEU A 4 16.05 3.30 -34.13
CA LEU A 4 16.21 3.26 -32.68
C LEU A 4 17.67 3.63 -32.37
N ASP A 5 17.85 4.76 -31.73
CA ASP A 5 19.14 5.23 -31.26
C ASP A 5 19.67 4.18 -30.24
N LYS A 6 20.60 3.32 -30.70
CA LYS A 6 21.15 2.19 -29.95
C LYS A 6 21.96 2.58 -28.70
N ASN A 7 21.98 3.86 -28.34
CA ASN A 7 22.73 4.38 -27.20
C ASN A 7 21.85 4.82 -26.00
N LYS A 8 20.52 4.68 -26.07
CA LYS A 8 19.65 4.97 -24.92
C LYS A 8 19.50 3.72 -24.09
N ARG A 9 20.25 3.58 -23.00
CA ARG A 9 19.98 2.55 -21.98
C ARG A 9 18.64 2.87 -21.30
N ASN A 10 17.74 1.91 -21.33
CA ASN A 10 16.43 2.01 -20.69
C ASN A 10 16.53 1.48 -19.26
N GLU A 11 17.05 2.34 -18.34
CA GLU A 11 17.35 2.01 -16.94
C GLU A 11 16.29 2.61 -15.99
N ILE A 12 15.84 1.81 -15.03
CA ILE A 12 14.99 2.28 -13.93
C ILE A 12 15.64 2.00 -12.59
N TYR A 13 15.63 3.00 -11.71
CA TYR A 13 16.09 2.90 -10.31
C TYR A 13 14.91 3.03 -9.38
N LEU A 14 14.53 1.91 -8.74
CA LEU A 14 13.41 1.80 -7.81
C LEU A 14 13.90 1.98 -6.38
N PHE A 15 13.46 3.05 -5.74
CA PHE A 15 13.70 3.32 -4.32
C PHE A 15 12.62 2.69 -3.47
N THR A 16 13.01 1.82 -2.51
CA THR A 16 12.11 1.07 -1.63
C THR A 16 12.46 1.28 -0.16
N GLU A 17 11.55 0.99 0.76
CA GLU A 17 11.88 1.08 2.20
C GLU A 17 12.74 -0.11 2.64
N ASN A 18 12.29 -1.34 2.39
CA ASN A 18 13.01 -2.57 2.73
C ASN A 18 13.13 -3.55 1.57
N PHE A 19 12.17 -3.53 0.62
CA PHE A 19 12.18 -4.49 -0.48
C PHE A 19 13.54 -4.48 -1.21
N PRO A 20 14.12 -5.67 -1.47
CA PRO A 20 13.55 -7.01 -1.39
C PRO A 20 13.73 -7.74 -0.04
N TYR A 21 14.06 -7.06 1.04
CA TYR A 21 14.30 -7.68 2.35
C TYR A 21 13.03 -7.74 3.22
N GLY A 22 12.90 -8.85 3.99
CA GLY A 22 11.82 -9.03 4.98
C GLY A 22 10.43 -9.21 4.35
N LEU A 23 9.36 -9.04 5.14
CA LEU A 23 7.98 -9.30 4.75
C LEU A 23 7.21 -8.05 4.29
N GLY A 24 7.71 -6.85 4.55
CA GLY A 24 7.08 -5.60 4.12
C GLY A 24 7.07 -5.42 2.59
N GLU A 25 6.23 -4.54 2.06
CA GLU A 25 6.15 -4.24 0.61
C GLU A 25 5.89 -5.48 -0.27
N ALA A 26 5.08 -6.44 0.23
CA ALA A 26 4.82 -7.72 -0.45
C ALA A 26 4.24 -7.56 -1.87
N PHE A 27 3.47 -6.51 -2.11
CA PHE A 27 2.86 -6.19 -3.40
C PHE A 27 3.89 -5.82 -4.49
N LEU A 28 5.13 -5.44 -4.13
CA LEU A 28 6.21 -5.28 -5.10
C LEU A 28 6.60 -6.59 -5.78
N ASN A 29 6.39 -7.74 -5.14
CA ASN A 29 6.63 -9.03 -5.79
C ASN A 29 5.82 -9.18 -7.09
N SER A 30 4.59 -8.67 -7.10
CA SER A 30 3.71 -8.70 -8.28
C SER A 30 4.15 -7.73 -9.38
N GLU A 31 4.80 -6.61 -9.03
CA GLU A 31 5.24 -5.58 -9.99
C GLU A 31 6.60 -5.91 -10.63
N MET A 32 7.49 -6.59 -9.90
CA MET A 32 8.88 -6.85 -10.35
C MET A 32 9.00 -7.56 -11.69
N PRO A 33 8.23 -8.63 -12.01
CA PRO A 33 8.31 -9.28 -13.30
C PRO A 33 8.01 -8.34 -14.48
N PHE A 34 7.07 -7.42 -14.31
CA PHE A 34 6.71 -6.44 -15.35
C PHE A 34 7.82 -5.42 -15.57
N LEU A 35 8.41 -4.89 -14.50
CA LEU A 35 9.55 -3.99 -14.61
C LEU A 35 10.75 -4.68 -15.28
N ALA A 36 11.08 -5.91 -14.86
CA ALA A 36 12.17 -6.68 -15.44
C ALA A 36 11.98 -7.01 -16.94
N ASN A 37 10.73 -7.16 -17.39
CA ASN A 37 10.41 -7.37 -18.80
C ASN A 37 10.36 -6.06 -19.60
N THR A 38 10.19 -4.93 -18.94
CA THR A 38 9.98 -3.63 -19.57
C THR A 38 11.28 -2.88 -19.79
N PHE A 39 12.19 -2.94 -18.82
CA PHE A 39 13.45 -2.19 -18.80
C PHE A 39 14.65 -3.12 -19.11
N GLU A 40 15.69 -2.54 -19.68
CA GLU A 40 16.94 -3.26 -19.93
C GLU A 40 17.66 -3.56 -18.61
N GLU A 41 17.74 -2.57 -17.73
CA GLU A 41 18.30 -2.68 -16.39
C GLU A 41 17.32 -2.14 -15.33
N VAL A 42 17.10 -2.92 -14.28
CA VAL A 42 16.27 -2.56 -13.13
C VAL A 42 17.13 -2.63 -11.88
N HIS A 43 17.29 -1.50 -11.20
CA HIS A 43 18.03 -1.38 -9.96
C HIS A 43 17.09 -1.13 -8.81
N ILE A 44 17.17 -1.91 -7.73
CA ILE A 44 16.44 -1.66 -6.48
C ILE A 44 17.41 -1.02 -5.49
N ILE A 45 17.04 0.13 -4.96
CA ILE A 45 17.80 0.88 -3.95
C ILE A 45 17.02 0.87 -2.65
N PRO A 46 17.27 -0.11 -1.75
CA PRO A 46 16.57 -0.18 -0.47
C PRO A 46 17.12 0.85 0.51
N LEU A 47 16.25 1.43 1.34
CA LEU A 47 16.67 2.27 2.46
C LEU A 47 17.28 1.42 3.58
N TRP A 48 16.64 0.28 3.91
CA TRP A 48 17.02 -0.61 5.00
C TRP A 48 17.23 -2.05 4.53
N LYS A 49 17.98 -2.82 5.32
CA LYS A 49 18.14 -4.27 5.16
C LYS A 49 17.60 -4.98 6.40
N ASN A 50 16.28 -5.17 6.48
CA ASN A 50 15.66 -5.88 7.60
C ASN A 50 15.04 -7.18 7.13
N GLY A 51 15.59 -8.31 7.59
CA GLY A 51 15.17 -9.65 7.23
C GLY A 51 15.95 -10.25 6.06
N GLU A 52 15.54 -11.44 5.67
CA GLU A 52 16.13 -12.18 4.55
C GLU A 52 15.72 -11.59 3.20
N MET A 53 16.59 -11.78 2.19
CA MET A 53 16.30 -11.34 0.84
C MET A 53 15.35 -12.33 0.15
N ARG A 54 14.28 -11.81 -0.43
CA ARG A 54 13.31 -12.58 -1.21
C ARG A 54 13.90 -12.96 -2.57
N THR A 55 13.31 -13.99 -3.16
CA THR A 55 13.56 -14.33 -4.56
C THR A 55 12.98 -13.23 -5.46
N ILE A 56 13.82 -12.68 -6.32
CA ILE A 56 13.47 -11.67 -7.33
C ILE A 56 13.95 -12.14 -8.72
N PRO A 57 13.40 -11.60 -9.81
CA PRO A 57 13.88 -11.89 -11.16
C PRO A 57 15.39 -11.65 -11.30
N LYS A 58 16.11 -12.60 -11.90
CA LYS A 58 17.59 -12.57 -12.03
C LYS A 58 18.15 -11.33 -12.73
N LYS A 59 17.34 -10.67 -13.56
CA LYS A 59 17.74 -9.45 -14.29
C LYS A 59 17.79 -8.21 -13.40
N ILE A 60 17.21 -8.26 -12.20
CA ILE A 60 17.14 -7.12 -11.29
C ILE A 60 18.41 -7.06 -10.42
N VAL A 61 19.05 -5.91 -10.40
CA VAL A 61 20.20 -5.61 -9.55
C VAL A 61 19.72 -5.01 -8.23
N VAL A 62 20.15 -5.58 -7.11
CA VAL A 62 19.88 -5.00 -5.78
C VAL A 62 21.12 -4.25 -5.32
N GLU A 63 20.96 -2.95 -5.19
CA GLU A 63 22.02 -2.06 -4.72
C GLU A 63 22.24 -2.19 -3.20
N GLN A 64 23.38 -1.69 -2.73
CA GLN A 64 23.66 -1.65 -1.29
C GLN A 64 22.61 -0.79 -0.57
N PRO A 65 22.01 -1.30 0.53
CA PRO A 65 21.06 -0.53 1.32
C PRO A 65 21.69 0.78 1.83
N LEU A 66 20.96 1.89 1.67
CA LEU A 66 21.51 3.23 1.97
C LEU A 66 21.87 3.40 3.44
N LEU A 67 21.11 2.83 4.35
CA LEU A 67 21.29 3.01 5.79
C LEU A 67 21.49 1.71 6.59
N GLY A 68 21.51 0.56 5.93
CA GLY A 68 21.71 -0.74 6.57
C GLY A 68 20.47 -1.19 7.38
N PHE A 69 20.64 -1.58 8.66
CA PHE A 69 19.53 -2.02 9.49
C PHE A 69 18.72 -0.85 10.04
N LYS A 70 17.38 -0.96 10.02
CA LYS A 70 16.48 0.01 10.65
C LYS A 70 16.57 -0.12 12.16
N PRO A 71 17.07 0.89 12.86
CA PRO A 71 17.26 0.77 14.30
C PRO A 71 16.02 1.21 15.06
N LYS A 72 15.72 0.54 16.16
CA LYS A 72 14.87 1.10 17.21
C LYS A 72 15.68 2.18 17.93
N GLY A 73 15.41 3.47 17.59
CA GLY A 73 16.03 4.63 18.25
C GLY A 73 17.54 4.78 18.00
N ASN A 74 17.98 5.13 16.79
CA ASN A 74 19.41 5.10 16.43
C ASN A 74 20.12 6.45 16.50
N PRO A 75 20.98 6.69 17.51
CA PRO A 75 21.84 7.86 17.55
C PRO A 75 22.83 7.95 16.38
N ARG A 76 23.23 6.81 15.79
CA ARG A 76 24.16 6.78 14.64
C ARG A 76 23.57 7.42 13.37
N LEU A 77 22.25 7.29 13.15
CA LEU A 77 21.54 7.97 12.04
C LEU A 77 21.57 9.48 12.20
N VAL A 78 21.32 9.94 13.42
CA VAL A 78 21.38 11.35 13.78
C VAL A 78 22.80 11.88 13.56
N LEU A 79 23.82 11.17 14.04
CA LEU A 79 25.22 11.52 13.84
C LEU A 79 25.59 11.56 12.36
N LYS A 80 25.26 10.51 11.58
CA LYS A 80 25.56 10.47 10.15
C LYS A 80 24.86 11.61 9.38
N GLY A 81 23.61 11.93 9.73
CA GLY A 81 22.90 13.06 9.16
C GLY A 81 23.46 14.42 9.56
N LEU A 82 23.96 14.60 10.80
CA LEU A 82 24.54 15.84 11.28
C LEU A 82 25.89 16.15 10.60
N PHE A 83 26.73 15.16 10.41
CA PHE A 83 28.06 15.33 9.81
C PHE A 83 28.09 15.34 8.28
N CYS A 84 26.96 15.17 7.61
CA CYS A 84 26.88 15.30 6.16
C CYS A 84 27.01 16.77 5.74
N LEU A 85 28.07 17.14 5.03
CA LEU A 85 28.35 18.51 4.53
C LEU A 85 27.50 18.89 3.29
N SER A 86 26.49 18.14 2.96
CA SER A 86 25.64 18.39 1.79
C SER A 86 24.84 19.71 1.90
N PRO A 87 24.55 20.42 0.80
CA PRO A 87 23.93 21.75 0.79
C PRO A 87 22.44 21.71 1.10
N PHE A 88 22.08 21.35 2.33
CA PHE A 88 20.67 21.30 2.78
C PHE A 88 20.17 22.59 3.41
N PHE A 89 20.73 23.74 3.06
CA PHE A 89 20.24 25.07 3.46
C PHE A 89 18.78 25.32 3.03
N PHE A 90 18.26 24.57 2.03
CA PHE A 90 16.85 24.67 1.62
C PHE A 90 15.86 24.29 2.73
N ALA A 91 16.26 23.48 3.70
CA ALA A 91 15.39 23.05 4.78
C ALA A 91 15.05 24.19 5.77
N ILE A 92 15.92 25.18 5.92
CA ILE A 92 15.73 26.31 6.85
C ILE A 92 14.47 27.13 6.45
N PRO A 93 14.34 27.61 5.19
CA PRO A 93 13.11 28.30 4.79
C PRO A 93 11.86 27.43 4.89
N LEU A 94 11.96 26.13 4.60
CA LEU A 94 10.83 25.20 4.70
C LEU A 94 10.39 24.97 6.13
N PHE A 95 11.33 24.87 7.07
CA PHE A 95 11.03 24.75 8.50
C PHE A 95 10.10 25.88 8.99
N PHE A 96 10.38 27.12 8.61
CA PHE A 96 9.54 28.27 8.96
C PHE A 96 8.24 28.31 8.15
N LYS A 97 8.30 28.05 6.84
CA LYS A 97 7.14 28.06 5.93
C LYS A 97 6.10 27.00 6.30
N GLU A 98 6.56 25.82 6.67
CA GLU A 98 5.70 24.71 7.12
C GLU A 98 5.31 24.83 8.59
N LYS A 99 5.79 25.84 9.31
CA LYS A 99 5.54 26.07 10.73
C LYS A 99 5.89 24.86 11.60
N ALA A 100 6.96 24.15 11.24
CA ALA A 100 7.38 22.94 11.93
C ALA A 100 7.75 23.16 13.39
N TRP A 101 8.06 24.39 13.77
CA TRP A 101 8.38 24.82 15.15
C TRP A 101 7.15 24.96 16.07
N LYS A 102 5.91 25.03 15.52
CA LYS A 102 4.70 25.31 16.31
C LYS A 102 4.26 24.17 17.20
N GLU A 103 4.55 22.93 16.81
CA GLU A 103 4.13 21.72 17.51
C GLU A 103 5.30 20.76 17.68
N LYS A 104 5.45 20.18 18.88
CA LYS A 104 6.54 19.25 19.20
C LYS A 104 6.59 18.06 18.21
N LYS A 105 5.43 17.50 17.83
CA LYS A 105 5.35 16.40 16.88
C LYS A 105 5.85 16.83 15.49
N ARG A 106 5.36 17.96 14.96
CA ARG A 106 5.79 18.50 13.66
C ARG A 106 7.29 18.79 13.61
N PHE A 107 7.84 19.33 14.72
CA PHE A 107 9.27 19.55 14.84
C PHE A 107 10.06 18.25 14.66
N TRP A 108 9.67 17.20 15.39
CA TRP A 108 10.36 15.91 15.31
C TRP A 108 10.16 15.20 13.96
N ASP A 109 8.97 15.26 13.38
CA ASP A 109 8.69 14.71 12.04
C ASP A 109 9.55 15.40 10.96
N PHE A 110 9.69 16.73 11.05
CA PHE A 110 10.55 17.51 10.18
C PHE A 110 12.03 17.13 10.36
N MET A 111 12.52 17.13 11.59
CA MET A 111 13.93 16.86 11.90
C MET A 111 14.33 15.43 11.56
N THR A 112 13.49 14.45 11.87
CA THR A 112 13.75 13.04 11.53
C THR A 112 13.78 12.82 10.02
N SER A 113 12.85 13.41 9.28
CA SER A 113 12.84 13.35 7.81
C SER A 113 14.06 14.04 7.22
N PHE A 114 14.43 15.21 7.74
CA PHE A 114 15.62 15.95 7.31
C PHE A 114 16.91 15.16 7.52
N LEU A 115 17.10 14.58 8.70
CA LEU A 115 18.29 13.79 9.02
C LEU A 115 18.33 12.50 8.19
N LEU A 116 17.19 11.86 7.96
CA LEU A 116 17.07 10.67 7.13
C LEU A 116 17.49 10.95 5.69
N ILE A 117 16.97 12.03 5.09
CA ILE A 117 17.32 12.45 3.72
C ILE A 117 18.84 12.69 3.61
N ARG A 118 19.41 13.41 4.55
CA ARG A 118 20.85 13.70 4.56
C ARG A 118 21.68 12.42 4.65
N ALA A 119 21.34 11.53 5.58
CA ALA A 119 22.04 10.26 5.76
C ALA A 119 21.93 9.37 4.52
N ALA A 120 20.73 9.27 3.92
CA ALA A 120 20.51 8.50 2.70
C ALA A 120 21.27 9.09 1.51
N TYR A 121 21.23 10.42 1.33
CA TYR A 121 21.97 11.09 0.26
C TYR A 121 23.49 10.88 0.38
N SER A 122 24.05 10.97 1.60
CA SER A 122 25.48 10.76 1.83
C SER A 122 25.96 9.32 1.56
N SER A 123 25.03 8.37 1.59
CA SER A 123 25.29 6.94 1.34
C SER A 123 25.04 6.53 -0.11
N LEU A 124 24.47 7.44 -0.91
CA LEU A 124 24.15 7.18 -2.31
C LEU A 124 25.38 7.48 -3.18
N HIS A 125 26.10 6.44 -3.59
CA HIS A 125 27.31 6.54 -4.39
C HIS A 125 27.07 6.25 -5.88
N ILE A 126 25.80 6.04 -6.29
CA ILE A 126 25.41 5.76 -7.66
C ILE A 126 25.43 7.06 -8.48
N LYS A 127 25.95 6.97 -9.71
CA LYS A 127 25.82 8.01 -10.73
C LYS A 127 24.73 7.59 -11.70
N PHE A 128 23.75 8.44 -11.88
CA PHE A 128 22.63 8.18 -12.78
C PHE A 128 22.92 8.75 -14.17
N ASP A 129 22.61 7.99 -15.21
CA ASP A 129 22.55 8.52 -16.57
C ASP A 129 21.36 9.47 -16.70
N LYS A 130 21.47 10.51 -17.52
CA LYS A 130 20.39 11.50 -17.72
C LYS A 130 19.10 10.90 -18.28
N ASN A 131 19.20 9.74 -18.95
CA ASN A 131 18.03 9.03 -19.50
C ASN A 131 17.47 7.99 -18.49
N ALA A 132 18.04 7.83 -17.30
CA ALA A 132 17.53 6.95 -16.27
C ALA A 132 16.20 7.49 -15.69
N LEU A 133 15.30 6.58 -15.34
CA LEU A 133 14.08 6.90 -14.61
C LEU A 133 14.26 6.60 -13.12
N LEU A 134 14.08 7.60 -12.28
CA LEU A 134 14.07 7.40 -10.82
C LEU A 134 12.63 7.25 -10.34
N TYR A 135 12.32 6.10 -9.78
CA TYR A 135 11.01 5.73 -9.27
C TYR A 135 11.05 5.48 -7.76
N SER A 136 10.39 6.30 -6.96
CA SER A 136 10.18 6.02 -5.55
C SER A 136 8.85 5.29 -5.35
N TYR A 137 8.92 4.10 -4.75
CA TYR A 137 7.71 3.31 -4.48
C TYR A 137 6.80 3.99 -3.45
N TRP A 138 7.37 4.73 -2.49
CA TRP A 138 6.65 5.52 -1.51
C TRP A 138 6.83 7.01 -1.77
N GLY A 139 5.76 7.77 -1.63
CA GLY A 139 5.75 9.22 -1.82
C GLY A 139 6.34 10.01 -0.64
N ASP A 140 7.01 9.37 0.31
CA ASP A 140 7.69 10.00 1.44
C ASP A 140 9.16 9.51 1.54
N LYS A 141 9.84 9.80 2.64
CA LYS A 141 11.23 9.34 2.91
C LYS A 141 12.15 9.46 1.69
N LEU A 142 12.34 8.35 0.94
CA LEU A 142 13.26 8.32 -0.20
C LEU A 142 12.80 9.15 -1.40
N ALA A 143 11.49 9.35 -1.59
CA ALA A 143 11.00 10.29 -2.60
C ALA A 143 11.57 11.70 -2.40
N LEU A 144 11.88 12.06 -1.16
CA LEU A 144 12.46 13.36 -0.83
C LEU A 144 13.91 13.53 -1.33
N LEU A 145 14.56 12.46 -1.82
CA LEU A 145 15.85 12.55 -2.53
C LEU A 145 15.68 12.97 -3.99
N LEU A 146 14.54 12.65 -4.60
CA LEU A 146 14.32 12.81 -6.04
C LEU A 146 14.58 14.25 -6.55
N PRO A 147 14.11 15.33 -5.88
CA PRO A 147 14.39 16.69 -6.34
C PRO A 147 15.89 17.04 -6.38
N PHE A 148 16.72 16.48 -5.47
CA PHE A 148 18.16 16.69 -5.50
C PHE A 148 18.82 15.93 -6.64
N LEU A 149 18.41 14.68 -6.84
CA LEU A 149 18.93 13.83 -7.90
C LEU A 149 18.58 14.38 -9.27
N LYS A 150 17.33 14.85 -9.44
CA LYS A 150 16.89 15.54 -10.65
C LYS A 150 17.76 16.76 -10.97
N LYS A 151 17.99 17.63 -9.98
CA LYS A 151 18.86 18.81 -10.18
C LYS A 151 20.28 18.45 -10.53
N LYS A 152 20.81 17.39 -9.94
CA LYS A 152 22.21 16.99 -10.12
C LYS A 152 22.46 16.26 -11.44
N TYR A 153 21.52 15.41 -11.87
CA TYR A 153 21.74 14.49 -12.99
C TYR A 153 20.85 14.77 -14.22
N GLY A 154 19.81 15.62 -14.08
CA GLY A 154 18.86 15.92 -15.16
C GLY A 154 17.89 14.78 -15.48
N VAL A 155 17.68 13.86 -14.53
CA VAL A 155 16.87 12.65 -14.68
C VAL A 155 15.37 12.91 -14.45
N ASN A 156 14.49 12.07 -14.99
CA ASN A 156 13.07 12.08 -14.66
C ASN A 156 12.81 11.36 -13.34
N CYS A 157 11.89 11.93 -12.56
CA CYS A 157 11.58 11.48 -11.21
C CYS A 157 10.08 11.30 -11.02
N ILE A 158 9.68 10.10 -10.62
CA ILE A 158 8.30 9.73 -10.34
C ILE A 158 8.17 9.13 -8.93
N ALA A 159 7.00 9.26 -8.33
CA ALA A 159 6.72 8.65 -7.02
C ALA A 159 5.31 8.10 -6.96
N ARG A 160 5.14 6.90 -6.40
CA ARG A 160 3.85 6.31 -6.10
C ARG A 160 3.40 6.73 -4.71
N PHE A 161 2.08 6.83 -4.54
CA PHE A 161 1.45 7.26 -3.30
C PHE A 161 0.37 6.27 -2.88
N HIS A 162 0.53 5.77 -1.65
CA HIS A 162 -0.40 4.85 -1.01
C HIS A 162 -1.14 5.56 0.14
N ARG A 163 -1.67 4.80 1.12
CA ARG A 163 -2.40 5.38 2.24
C ARG A 163 -1.53 6.21 3.18
N THR A 164 -0.50 5.59 3.76
CA THR A 164 0.28 6.20 4.86
C THR A 164 1.23 7.28 4.38
N ASP A 165 1.64 7.22 3.14
CA ASP A 165 2.51 8.21 2.50
C ASP A 165 1.74 9.28 1.72
N LEU A 166 0.43 9.13 1.53
CA LEU A 166 -0.45 10.08 0.86
C LEU A 166 -1.22 10.96 1.85
N TYR A 167 -2.10 10.35 2.65
CA TYR A 167 -3.02 11.08 3.52
C TYR A 167 -2.30 11.58 4.78
N GLU A 168 -2.33 12.89 5.02
CA GLU A 168 -1.69 13.49 6.20
C GLU A 168 -2.34 13.02 7.50
N GLU A 169 -3.66 12.78 7.47
CA GLU A 169 -4.46 12.31 8.60
C GLU A 169 -3.99 10.93 9.08
N ALA A 170 -3.56 10.07 8.18
CA ALA A 170 -2.99 8.76 8.51
C ALA A 170 -1.66 8.85 9.30
N CYS A 171 -1.04 10.05 9.35
CA CYS A 171 0.24 10.31 10.02
C CYS A 171 0.15 11.41 11.08
N GLY A 172 -1.07 11.80 11.49
CA GLY A 172 -1.31 12.83 12.50
C GLY A 172 -1.25 14.25 11.95
N GLY A 173 -1.66 14.44 10.69
CA GLY A 173 -1.97 15.75 10.10
C GLY A 173 -0.78 16.53 9.54
N TYR A 174 0.39 15.89 9.38
CA TYR A 174 1.55 16.57 8.81
C TYR A 174 2.52 15.62 8.08
N LYS A 175 2.92 16.00 6.89
CA LYS A 175 3.98 15.36 6.09
C LYS A 175 5.02 16.42 5.71
N PRO A 176 6.26 16.35 6.22
CA PRO A 176 7.28 17.34 5.92
C PRO A 176 7.73 17.31 4.46
N PHE A 177 8.14 18.46 3.96
CA PHE A 177 8.73 18.65 2.61
C PHE A 177 7.82 18.35 1.42
N ARG A 178 6.48 18.18 1.60
CA ARG A 178 5.56 17.85 0.51
C ARG A 178 5.59 18.85 -0.65
N ARG A 179 5.46 20.14 -0.34
CA ARG A 179 5.46 21.19 -1.37
C ARG A 179 6.77 21.27 -2.14
N TRP A 180 7.86 20.96 -1.46
CA TRP A 180 9.16 20.92 -2.08
C TRP A 180 9.32 19.69 -2.99
N LEU A 181 8.86 18.52 -2.57
CA LEU A 181 8.82 17.30 -3.38
C LEU A 181 8.00 17.54 -4.65
N PHE A 182 6.77 18.01 -4.51
CA PHE A 182 5.82 18.17 -5.61
C PHE A 182 6.27 19.19 -6.66
N LYS A 183 7.07 20.16 -6.28
CA LYS A 183 7.59 21.17 -7.21
C LYS A 183 8.48 20.58 -8.31
N ASP A 184 9.28 19.56 -7.94
CA ASP A 184 10.32 19.02 -8.81
C ASP A 184 10.02 17.55 -9.26
N LEU A 185 8.92 16.96 -8.79
CA LEU A 185 8.45 15.66 -9.23
C LEU A 185 7.80 15.75 -10.60
N ASP A 186 8.19 14.87 -11.53
CA ASP A 186 7.61 14.87 -12.88
C ASP A 186 6.20 14.31 -12.86
N VAL A 187 5.99 13.16 -12.18
CA VAL A 187 4.67 12.56 -12.03
C VAL A 187 4.47 12.03 -10.62
N ALA A 188 3.33 12.37 -10.02
CA ALA A 188 2.82 11.72 -8.83
C ALA A 188 1.82 10.63 -9.23
N MET A 189 1.96 9.43 -8.68
CA MET A 189 1.17 8.27 -9.06
C MET A 189 0.40 7.71 -7.85
N PRO A 190 -0.74 8.32 -7.47
CA PRO A 190 -1.62 7.72 -6.48
C PRO A 190 -2.22 6.41 -7.01
N ILE A 191 -2.54 5.49 -6.10
CA ILE A 191 -3.12 4.18 -6.45
C ILE A 191 -4.64 4.23 -6.66
N SER A 192 -5.27 5.41 -6.51
CA SER A 192 -6.72 5.61 -6.57
C SER A 192 -7.10 7.00 -7.09
N GLU A 193 -8.30 7.14 -7.64
CA GLU A 193 -8.87 8.45 -7.97
C GLU A 193 -9.12 9.29 -6.71
N ASP A 194 -9.49 8.66 -5.60
CA ASP A 194 -9.58 9.32 -4.31
C ASP A 194 -8.24 9.97 -3.92
N GLY A 195 -7.14 9.23 -4.06
CA GLY A 195 -5.81 9.76 -3.81
C GLY A 195 -5.43 10.92 -4.74
N LYS A 196 -5.83 10.87 -6.01
CA LYS A 196 -5.66 11.98 -6.96
C LYS A 196 -6.46 13.21 -6.51
N ARG A 197 -7.73 13.03 -6.17
CA ARG A 197 -8.60 14.09 -5.66
C ARG A 197 -8.00 14.72 -4.40
N TYR A 198 -7.56 13.90 -3.44
CA TYR A 198 -6.90 14.36 -2.22
C TYR A 198 -5.68 15.24 -2.51
N LEU A 199 -4.79 14.84 -3.45
CA LEU A 199 -3.64 15.66 -3.83
C LEU A 199 -4.04 17.02 -4.38
N LEU A 200 -5.06 17.07 -5.22
CA LEU A 200 -5.55 18.32 -5.82
C LEU A 200 -6.20 19.23 -4.79
N GLU A 201 -7.08 18.71 -3.95
CA GLU A 201 -7.82 19.47 -2.94
C GLU A 201 -6.89 19.94 -1.79
N ARG A 202 -6.04 19.04 -1.30
CA ARG A 202 -5.19 19.32 -0.14
C ARG A 202 -4.07 20.29 -0.44
N TYR A 203 -3.49 20.21 -1.64
CA TYR A 203 -2.32 21.01 -2.00
C TYR A 203 -2.61 22.13 -2.98
N GLY A 204 -3.73 22.11 -3.69
CA GLY A 204 -4.15 23.17 -4.63
C GLY A 204 -3.04 23.55 -5.62
N ALA A 205 -2.63 24.82 -5.65
CA ALA A 205 -1.56 25.30 -6.51
C ALA A 205 -0.18 24.68 -6.24
N TYR A 206 -0.02 23.95 -5.13
CA TYR A 206 1.22 23.23 -4.80
C TYR A 206 1.13 21.73 -5.12
N ALA A 207 0.02 21.25 -5.65
CA ALA A 207 -0.11 19.86 -6.13
C ALA A 207 0.91 19.58 -7.25
N PRO A 208 1.30 18.31 -7.42
CA PRO A 208 2.15 17.92 -8.56
C PRO A 208 1.51 18.33 -9.88
N LYS A 209 2.33 18.76 -10.85
CA LYS A 209 1.82 19.21 -12.16
C LYS A 209 1.15 18.09 -12.96
N HIS A 210 1.69 16.87 -12.83
CA HIS A 210 1.15 15.69 -13.46
C HIS A 210 0.82 14.66 -12.41
N ILE A 211 -0.44 14.21 -12.39
CA ILE A 211 -0.95 13.20 -11.47
C ILE A 211 -1.66 12.13 -12.31
N GLU A 212 -1.10 10.92 -12.30
CA GLU A 212 -1.64 9.77 -13.02
C GLU A 212 -1.97 8.65 -12.04
N VAL A 213 -3.18 8.11 -12.14
CA VAL A 213 -3.63 7.02 -11.26
C VAL A 213 -3.14 5.68 -11.81
N HIS A 214 -2.33 4.99 -11.01
CA HIS A 214 -1.87 3.65 -11.33
C HIS A 214 -2.24 2.68 -10.20
N ARG A 215 -3.31 1.89 -10.44
CA ARG A 215 -3.83 0.92 -9.48
C ARG A 215 -2.85 -0.22 -9.25
N LEU A 216 -2.87 -0.75 -8.04
CA LEU A 216 -2.23 -2.03 -7.74
C LEU A 216 -3.04 -3.16 -8.37
N GLY A 217 -2.47 -4.37 -8.37
CA GLY A 217 -3.15 -5.56 -8.84
C GLY A 217 -2.68 -6.80 -8.11
N VAL A 218 -3.51 -7.84 -8.14
CA VAL A 218 -3.20 -9.17 -7.63
C VAL A 218 -3.38 -10.18 -8.75
N PHE A 219 -2.58 -11.25 -8.73
CA PHE A 219 -2.66 -12.31 -9.74
C PHE A 219 -3.91 -13.18 -9.56
N ASP A 220 -4.24 -13.91 -10.59
CA ASP A 220 -5.22 -14.98 -10.54
C ASP A 220 -4.64 -16.19 -9.80
N HIS A 221 -5.34 -16.63 -8.76
CA HIS A 221 -5.00 -17.83 -7.99
C HIS A 221 -6.12 -18.89 -8.04
N GLY A 222 -7.11 -18.72 -8.93
CA GLY A 222 -8.27 -19.60 -9.07
C GLY A 222 -9.51 -19.06 -8.34
N LEU A 223 -10.50 -19.92 -8.18
CA LEU A 223 -11.76 -19.57 -7.53
C LEU A 223 -11.85 -20.23 -6.15
N ASN A 224 -12.44 -19.52 -5.22
CA ASN A 224 -12.78 -20.04 -3.91
C ASN A 224 -13.83 -21.18 -4.04
N PRO A 225 -13.65 -22.32 -3.35
CA PRO A 225 -14.60 -23.44 -3.45
C PRO A 225 -16.00 -23.06 -2.94
N LEU A 226 -17.00 -23.75 -3.40
CA LEU A 226 -18.36 -23.69 -2.86
C LEU A 226 -18.45 -24.65 -1.66
N GLY A 227 -19.18 -24.26 -0.62
CA GLY A 227 -19.47 -25.10 0.54
C GLY A 227 -20.86 -25.69 0.49
N ASP A 228 -21.00 -26.85 1.11
CA ASP A 228 -22.27 -27.61 1.21
C ASP A 228 -22.86 -27.55 2.62
N ASP A 229 -22.19 -26.85 3.57
CA ASP A 229 -22.64 -26.74 4.96
C ASP A 229 -23.58 -25.53 5.16
N ASP A 230 -24.48 -25.63 6.15
CA ASP A 230 -25.42 -24.57 6.54
C ASP A 230 -24.77 -23.49 7.40
N VAL A 231 -23.44 -23.49 7.52
CA VAL A 231 -22.67 -22.52 8.33
C VAL A 231 -22.11 -21.43 7.43
N PHE A 232 -22.52 -20.19 7.64
CA PHE A 232 -22.02 -19.05 6.87
C PHE A 232 -20.57 -18.70 7.23
N GLN A 233 -19.69 -18.75 6.24
CA GLN A 233 -18.24 -18.58 6.43
C GLN A 233 -17.83 -17.15 6.17
N ILE A 234 -17.38 -16.44 7.22
CA ILE A 234 -16.86 -15.06 7.13
C ILE A 234 -15.35 -15.08 7.30
N VAL A 235 -14.64 -14.35 6.46
CA VAL A 235 -13.20 -14.13 6.64
C VAL A 235 -12.88 -12.64 6.71
N SER A 236 -11.84 -12.29 7.45
CA SER A 236 -11.20 -10.97 7.43
C SER A 236 -9.69 -11.12 7.52
N CYS A 237 -8.95 -10.22 6.85
CA CYS A 237 -7.49 -10.28 6.80
C CYS A 237 -6.89 -8.88 6.98
N SER A 238 -6.21 -8.66 8.13
CA SER A 238 -5.53 -7.39 8.43
C SER A 238 -4.69 -7.49 9.70
N TYR A 239 -3.84 -6.48 9.95
CA TYR A 239 -3.28 -6.30 11.31
C TYR A 239 -4.39 -6.03 12.33
N ILE A 240 -4.26 -6.57 13.55
CA ILE A 240 -5.19 -6.30 14.66
C ILE A 240 -4.74 -5.02 15.39
N ILE A 241 -5.06 -3.88 14.78
CA ILE A 241 -4.72 -2.53 15.26
C ILE A 241 -5.96 -1.62 15.22
N PRO A 242 -6.00 -0.50 15.97
CA PRO A 242 -7.20 0.32 16.13
C PRO A 242 -7.90 0.67 14.81
N VAL A 243 -7.14 1.16 13.82
CA VAL A 243 -7.70 1.59 12.53
C VAL A 243 -8.40 0.49 11.72
N LYS A 244 -8.15 -0.79 12.04
CA LYS A 244 -8.77 -1.94 11.35
C LYS A 244 -10.06 -2.43 12.02
N ARG A 245 -10.34 -2.00 13.24
CA ARG A 245 -11.56 -2.25 14.00
C ARG A 245 -11.97 -3.74 14.09
N VAL A 246 -10.99 -4.65 14.23
CA VAL A 246 -11.24 -6.11 14.27
C VAL A 246 -12.08 -6.50 15.50
N ALA A 247 -11.87 -5.84 16.64
CA ALA A 247 -12.70 -6.07 17.85
C ALA A 247 -14.17 -5.63 17.64
N PHE A 248 -14.40 -4.52 16.91
CA PHE A 248 -15.74 -4.10 16.52
C PHE A 248 -16.41 -5.15 15.61
N LEU A 249 -15.69 -5.68 14.63
CA LEU A 249 -16.18 -6.77 13.77
C LEU A 249 -16.53 -8.01 14.60
N ALA A 250 -15.66 -8.46 15.50
CA ALA A 250 -15.91 -9.58 16.37
C ALA A 250 -17.20 -9.40 17.20
N LYS A 251 -17.35 -8.23 17.80
CA LYS A 251 -18.53 -7.89 18.61
C LYS A 251 -19.84 -7.93 17.82
N ALA A 252 -19.82 -7.44 16.57
CA ALA A 252 -20.98 -7.54 15.67
C ALA A 252 -21.26 -8.99 15.30
N ILE A 253 -20.26 -9.77 14.86
CA ILE A 253 -20.44 -11.16 14.48
C ILE A 253 -21.03 -11.99 15.61
N GLY A 254 -20.62 -11.78 16.86
CA GLY A 254 -21.18 -12.48 18.04
C GLY A 254 -22.67 -12.26 18.29
N LYS A 255 -23.30 -11.29 17.59
CA LYS A 255 -24.75 -10.99 17.71
C LYS A 255 -25.58 -11.54 16.55
N LEU A 256 -24.96 -12.20 15.57
CA LEU A 256 -25.70 -12.82 14.46
C LEU A 256 -26.60 -13.92 14.95
N GLY A 257 -27.86 -13.96 14.46
CA GLY A 257 -28.90 -14.91 14.88
C GLY A 257 -28.89 -16.24 14.12
N PHE A 258 -27.84 -16.56 13.34
CA PHE A 258 -27.70 -17.78 12.55
C PHE A 258 -26.31 -18.35 12.66
N SER A 259 -26.10 -19.58 12.16
CA SER A 259 -24.80 -20.29 12.29
C SER A 259 -23.72 -19.63 11.47
N VAL A 260 -22.66 -19.15 12.14
CA VAL A 260 -21.53 -18.44 11.52
C VAL A 260 -20.21 -18.99 12.02
N ARG A 261 -19.28 -19.14 11.11
CA ARG A 261 -17.85 -19.34 11.41
C ARG A 261 -17.08 -18.16 10.87
N TRP A 262 -16.41 -17.44 11.77
CA TRP A 262 -15.51 -16.34 11.40
C TRP A 262 -14.07 -16.72 11.58
N VAL A 263 -13.26 -16.45 10.58
CA VAL A 263 -11.79 -16.61 10.62
C VAL A 263 -11.15 -15.25 10.38
N HIS A 264 -10.27 -14.84 11.28
CA HIS A 264 -9.42 -13.67 11.08
C HIS A 264 -7.97 -14.08 10.83
N ILE A 265 -7.39 -13.55 9.73
CA ILE A 265 -5.99 -13.77 9.35
C ILE A 265 -5.24 -12.47 9.64
N GLY A 266 -4.31 -12.54 10.60
CA GLY A 266 -3.51 -11.41 11.04
C GLY A 266 -3.25 -11.41 12.54
N ASP A 267 -2.38 -10.49 12.96
CA ASP A 267 -2.01 -10.33 14.36
C ASP A 267 -1.79 -8.85 14.68
N GLY A 268 -1.72 -8.50 15.97
CA GLY A 268 -1.46 -7.14 16.40
C GLY A 268 -1.73 -6.86 17.87
N GLU A 269 -1.52 -5.63 18.26
CA GLU A 269 -1.56 -5.17 19.65
C GLU A 269 -2.92 -5.33 20.36
N LEU A 270 -4.03 -5.42 19.59
CA LEU A 270 -5.39 -5.58 20.12
C LEU A 270 -5.90 -7.02 20.05
N ARG A 271 -5.02 -8.03 19.90
CA ARG A 271 -5.39 -9.44 19.83
C ARG A 271 -6.22 -9.89 21.03
N ASP A 272 -5.78 -9.54 22.23
CA ASP A 272 -6.45 -9.92 23.48
C ASP A 272 -7.90 -9.37 23.56
N GLU A 273 -8.14 -8.19 23.01
CA GLU A 273 -9.49 -7.61 22.94
C GLU A 273 -10.39 -8.44 22.02
N VAL A 274 -9.86 -8.87 20.88
CA VAL A 274 -10.61 -9.71 19.93
C VAL A 274 -10.89 -11.09 20.52
N GLU A 275 -9.93 -11.72 21.16
CA GLU A 275 -10.11 -13.02 21.86
C GLU A 275 -11.17 -12.93 22.96
N LYS A 276 -11.21 -11.82 23.69
CA LYS A 276 -12.24 -11.57 24.70
C LYS A 276 -13.65 -11.46 24.08
N GLU A 277 -13.82 -10.84 22.92
CA GLU A 277 -15.10 -10.81 22.23
C GLU A 277 -15.49 -12.21 21.71
N ILE A 278 -14.54 -12.98 21.14
CA ILE A 278 -14.77 -14.34 20.68
C ILE A 278 -15.23 -15.24 21.84
N SER A 279 -14.67 -15.09 23.04
CA SER A 279 -15.04 -15.90 24.23
C SER A 279 -16.49 -15.71 24.67
N ARG A 280 -17.18 -14.69 24.17
CA ARG A 280 -18.59 -14.36 24.46
C ARG A 280 -19.55 -14.84 23.39
N PHE A 281 -19.06 -15.48 22.33
CA PHE A 281 -19.89 -15.92 21.23
C PHE A 281 -20.92 -16.96 21.68
N PRO A 282 -22.15 -16.88 21.18
CA PRO A 282 -23.15 -17.93 21.42
C PRO A 282 -22.74 -19.22 20.69
N GLY A 283 -23.29 -20.38 21.13
CA GLY A 283 -22.87 -21.68 20.63
C GLY A 283 -23.03 -21.95 19.12
N HIS A 284 -23.80 -21.12 18.40
CA HIS A 284 -23.96 -21.20 16.96
C HIS A 284 -23.01 -20.27 16.19
N VAL A 285 -22.22 -19.47 16.88
CA VAL A 285 -21.19 -18.60 16.29
C VAL A 285 -19.81 -19.03 16.78
N SER A 286 -18.86 -19.16 15.89
CA SER A 286 -17.47 -19.46 16.23
C SER A 286 -16.50 -18.45 15.60
N GLY A 287 -15.41 -18.17 16.31
CA GLY A 287 -14.35 -17.27 15.84
C GLY A 287 -12.98 -17.90 16.01
N THR A 288 -12.09 -17.72 15.05
CA THR A 288 -10.71 -18.24 15.08
C THR A 288 -9.74 -17.16 14.61
N LEU A 289 -8.67 -16.92 15.39
CA LEU A 289 -7.56 -16.04 15.01
C LEU A 289 -6.37 -16.91 14.56
N LEU A 290 -6.06 -16.92 13.27
CA LEU A 290 -4.96 -17.73 12.72
C LEU A 290 -3.58 -17.11 12.95
N GLY A 291 -3.53 -15.84 13.38
CA GLY A 291 -2.28 -15.11 13.51
C GLY A 291 -1.76 -14.55 12.17
N ALA A 292 -0.58 -13.96 12.22
CA ALA A 292 0.09 -13.45 11.02
C ALA A 292 0.69 -14.62 10.23
N MET A 293 0.44 -14.63 8.93
CA MET A 293 1.01 -15.63 8.01
C MET A 293 1.51 -14.96 6.72
N PRO A 294 2.42 -15.61 5.98
CA PRO A 294 2.85 -15.16 4.67
C PRO A 294 1.67 -15.01 3.69
N ASN A 295 1.78 -14.07 2.77
CA ASN A 295 0.70 -13.84 1.79
C ASN A 295 0.34 -15.08 0.97
N SER A 296 1.33 -15.92 0.61
CA SER A 296 1.08 -17.19 -0.08
C SER A 296 0.16 -18.12 0.71
N GLU A 297 0.33 -18.19 2.03
CA GLU A 297 -0.52 -19.02 2.90
C GLU A 297 -1.94 -18.43 3.03
N VAL A 298 -2.10 -17.09 2.98
CA VAL A 298 -3.41 -16.44 2.91
C VAL A 298 -4.15 -16.82 1.63
N LEU A 299 -3.45 -16.79 0.50
CA LEU A 299 -4.02 -17.18 -0.81
C LEU A 299 -4.35 -18.68 -0.86
N ASP A 300 -3.49 -19.53 -0.32
CA ASP A 300 -3.75 -20.96 -0.17
C ASP A 300 -4.96 -21.24 0.73
N PHE A 301 -5.13 -20.44 1.80
CA PHE A 301 -6.33 -20.52 2.64
C PHE A 301 -7.60 -20.21 1.84
N TYR A 302 -7.60 -19.14 1.04
CA TYR A 302 -8.76 -18.79 0.21
C TYR A 302 -9.04 -19.81 -0.90
N LEU A 303 -8.02 -20.48 -1.41
CA LEU A 303 -8.17 -21.52 -2.43
C LEU A 303 -8.77 -22.82 -1.86
N ASN A 304 -8.46 -23.16 -0.61
CA ASN A 304 -8.76 -24.48 -0.03
C ASN A 304 -9.92 -24.48 0.98
N HIS A 305 -10.42 -23.31 1.42
CA HIS A 305 -11.51 -23.19 2.38
C HIS A 305 -12.67 -22.41 1.78
N HIS A 306 -13.89 -22.95 1.89
CA HIS A 306 -15.09 -22.23 1.50
C HIS A 306 -15.23 -20.92 2.28
N ILE A 307 -15.53 -19.83 1.59
CA ILE A 307 -15.77 -18.50 2.16
C ILE A 307 -16.97 -17.87 1.47
N ASP A 308 -17.99 -17.49 2.25
CA ASP A 308 -19.17 -16.81 1.75
C ASP A 308 -18.96 -15.29 1.66
N LEU A 309 -18.17 -14.73 2.59
CA LEU A 309 -18.04 -13.28 2.73
C LEU A 309 -16.66 -12.86 3.29
N PHE A 310 -16.07 -11.87 2.67
CA PHE A 310 -14.93 -11.12 3.22
C PHE A 310 -15.40 -9.81 3.85
N VAL A 311 -14.90 -9.45 5.04
CA VAL A 311 -15.28 -8.21 5.73
C VAL A 311 -14.08 -7.35 6.08
N ASN A 312 -14.13 -6.05 5.70
CA ASN A 312 -13.14 -5.03 6.04
C ASN A 312 -13.84 -3.76 6.56
N VAL A 313 -13.81 -3.53 7.86
CA VAL A 313 -14.45 -2.38 8.52
C VAL A 313 -13.46 -1.30 8.96
N SER A 314 -12.40 -1.11 8.22
CA SER A 314 -11.33 -0.15 8.53
C SER A 314 -11.82 1.30 8.55
N GLU A 315 -11.23 2.13 9.42
CA GLU A 315 -11.48 3.58 9.45
C GLU A 315 -10.72 4.35 8.36
N SER A 316 -9.69 3.75 7.79
CA SER A 316 -8.89 4.39 6.75
C SER A 316 -8.17 3.34 5.91
N GLU A 317 -8.25 3.49 4.60
CA GLU A 317 -7.55 2.66 3.60
C GLU A 317 -7.02 3.53 2.46
N GLY A 318 -6.11 2.95 1.64
CA GLY A 318 -5.87 3.41 0.27
C GLY A 318 -6.87 2.69 -0.65
N VAL A 319 -6.39 1.63 -1.32
CA VAL A 319 -7.24 0.59 -1.91
C VAL A 319 -6.73 -0.73 -1.32
N PRO A 320 -7.51 -1.43 -0.47
CA PRO A 320 -7.02 -2.59 0.27
C PRO A 320 -6.69 -3.75 -0.65
N VAL A 321 -5.45 -4.24 -0.60
CA VAL A 321 -5.01 -5.40 -1.39
C VAL A 321 -5.79 -6.66 -0.97
N SER A 322 -6.11 -6.80 0.33
CA SER A 322 -6.92 -7.93 0.83
C SER A 322 -8.32 -8.01 0.22
N ILE A 323 -8.93 -6.88 -0.15
CA ILE A 323 -10.19 -6.87 -0.91
C ILE A 323 -9.95 -7.30 -2.36
N MET A 324 -8.86 -6.84 -2.99
CA MET A 324 -8.51 -7.28 -4.34
C MET A 324 -8.25 -8.79 -4.39
N GLU A 325 -7.58 -9.33 -3.36
CA GLU A 325 -7.35 -10.76 -3.18
C GLU A 325 -8.69 -11.51 -3.02
N ALA A 326 -9.58 -11.07 -2.14
CA ALA A 326 -10.90 -11.68 -2.00
C ALA A 326 -11.66 -11.71 -3.34
N PHE A 327 -11.67 -10.60 -4.09
CA PHE A 327 -12.31 -10.53 -5.40
C PHE A 327 -11.67 -11.45 -6.44
N SER A 328 -10.34 -11.68 -6.40
CA SER A 328 -9.67 -12.61 -7.32
C SER A 328 -10.17 -14.03 -7.15
N PHE A 329 -10.63 -14.41 -5.96
CA PHE A 329 -11.26 -15.70 -5.68
C PHE A 329 -12.79 -15.69 -5.87
N GLY A 330 -13.38 -14.57 -6.29
CA GLY A 330 -14.82 -14.41 -6.41
C GLY A 330 -15.54 -14.34 -5.08
N ILE A 331 -14.87 -13.92 -4.00
CA ILE A 331 -15.47 -13.76 -2.67
C ILE A 331 -16.10 -12.38 -2.57
N PRO A 332 -17.43 -12.29 -2.23
CA PRO A 332 -18.11 -11.02 -2.01
C PRO A 332 -17.52 -10.26 -0.81
N VAL A 333 -17.67 -8.94 -0.80
CA VAL A 333 -17.03 -8.09 0.21
C VAL A 333 -18.01 -7.11 0.86
N ILE A 334 -18.01 -7.05 2.19
CA ILE A 334 -18.53 -5.89 2.94
C ILE A 334 -17.34 -5.03 3.35
N ALA A 335 -17.39 -3.73 3.02
CA ALA A 335 -16.32 -2.81 3.41
C ALA A 335 -16.85 -1.42 3.76
N THR A 336 -16.10 -0.67 4.58
CA THR A 336 -16.38 0.74 4.86
C THR A 336 -15.88 1.64 3.72
N ASN A 337 -16.64 2.70 3.43
CA ASN A 337 -16.35 3.70 2.40
C ASN A 337 -15.29 4.68 2.89
N VAL A 338 -14.03 4.27 2.80
CA VAL A 338 -12.86 5.07 3.20
C VAL A 338 -11.79 5.01 2.12
N GLY A 339 -11.18 6.15 1.80
CA GLY A 339 -10.18 6.25 0.73
C GLY A 339 -10.73 5.73 -0.61
N GLY A 340 -9.97 4.91 -1.30
CA GLY A 340 -10.33 4.35 -2.62
C GLY A 340 -11.19 3.08 -2.57
N VAL A 341 -11.78 2.68 -1.44
CA VAL A 341 -12.58 1.44 -1.32
C VAL A 341 -13.79 1.47 -2.25
N SER A 342 -14.50 2.60 -2.35
CA SER A 342 -15.68 2.76 -3.24
C SER A 342 -15.34 2.65 -4.74
N GLU A 343 -14.07 2.67 -5.12
CA GLU A 343 -13.69 2.45 -6.51
C GLU A 343 -13.78 0.97 -6.93
N ILE A 344 -13.78 0.07 -5.93
CA ILE A 344 -13.80 -1.38 -6.18
C ILE A 344 -14.96 -2.10 -5.49
N VAL A 345 -15.58 -1.53 -4.44
CA VAL A 345 -16.71 -2.13 -3.71
C VAL A 345 -17.98 -1.31 -3.94
N ASP A 346 -19.05 -1.98 -4.32
CA ASP A 346 -20.43 -1.46 -4.42
C ASP A 346 -21.44 -2.60 -4.21
N ASP A 347 -22.74 -2.29 -4.34
CA ASP A 347 -23.80 -3.26 -4.12
C ASP A 347 -23.84 -4.43 -5.12
N ALA A 348 -23.13 -4.34 -6.25
CA ALA A 348 -23.05 -5.46 -7.20
C ALA A 348 -22.13 -6.59 -6.70
N VAL A 349 -21.11 -6.26 -5.91
CA VAL A 349 -20.06 -7.18 -5.45
C VAL A 349 -20.07 -7.43 -3.94
N GLY A 350 -21.01 -6.81 -3.23
CA GLY A 350 -21.09 -6.90 -1.78
C GLY A 350 -21.86 -5.74 -1.19
N LYS A 351 -21.31 -5.07 -0.17
CA LYS A 351 -21.92 -3.89 0.46
C LYS A 351 -20.86 -2.86 0.85
N LEU A 352 -21.10 -1.61 0.48
CA LEU A 352 -20.29 -0.47 0.92
C LEU A 352 -21.03 0.24 2.06
N LEU A 353 -20.42 0.27 3.25
CA LEU A 353 -20.95 0.89 4.46
C LEU A 353 -20.32 2.26 4.69
N GLN A 354 -20.98 3.14 5.44
CA GLN A 354 -20.39 4.41 5.83
C GLN A 354 -19.18 4.22 6.77
N ALA A 355 -18.27 5.18 6.81
CA ALA A 355 -17.06 5.10 7.65
C ALA A 355 -17.37 4.98 9.15
N ASP A 356 -18.47 5.61 9.60
CA ASP A 356 -19.00 5.62 10.97
C ASP A 356 -20.03 4.52 11.24
N VAL A 357 -19.99 3.42 10.44
CA VAL A 357 -20.89 2.30 10.52
C VAL A 357 -21.12 1.83 11.96
N THR A 358 -22.40 1.61 12.31
CA THR A 358 -22.84 1.03 13.59
C THR A 358 -22.79 -0.50 13.54
N GLU A 359 -22.81 -1.15 14.72
CA GLU A 359 -22.91 -2.62 14.80
C GLU A 359 -24.17 -3.13 14.09
N GLN A 360 -25.31 -2.44 14.25
CA GLN A 360 -26.57 -2.86 13.63
C GLN A 360 -26.52 -2.80 12.09
N GLU A 361 -25.98 -1.72 11.52
CA GLU A 361 -25.82 -1.60 10.07
C GLU A 361 -24.90 -2.68 9.49
N LEU A 362 -23.85 -3.07 10.24
CA LEU A 362 -22.99 -4.17 9.83
C LEU A 362 -23.71 -5.52 9.90
N LEU A 363 -24.51 -5.77 10.95
CA LEU A 363 -25.34 -6.96 11.08
C LEU A 363 -26.35 -7.08 9.94
N ASP A 364 -27.06 -5.99 9.64
CA ASP A 364 -28.04 -5.93 8.56
C ASP A 364 -27.39 -6.19 7.20
N ALA A 365 -26.19 -5.65 6.97
CA ALA A 365 -25.44 -5.90 5.75
C ALA A 365 -24.98 -7.37 5.62
N ILE A 366 -24.51 -7.99 6.71
CA ILE A 366 -24.14 -9.42 6.70
C ILE A 366 -25.39 -10.28 6.41
N LEU A 367 -26.50 -9.98 7.04
CA LEU A 367 -27.77 -10.68 6.81
C LEU A 367 -28.29 -10.46 5.38
N GLU A 368 -28.17 -9.26 4.83
CA GLU A 368 -28.51 -8.97 3.44
C GLU A 368 -27.69 -9.84 2.48
N ILE A 369 -26.35 -9.88 2.65
CA ILE A 369 -25.46 -10.66 1.77
C ILE A 369 -25.75 -12.18 1.91
N SER A 370 -26.02 -12.67 3.11
CA SER A 370 -26.31 -14.10 3.33
C SER A 370 -27.56 -14.60 2.60
N ASN A 371 -28.48 -13.68 2.27
CA ASN A 371 -29.73 -13.97 1.54
C ASN A 371 -29.67 -13.68 0.04
N ARG A 372 -28.54 -13.17 -0.46
CA ARG A 372 -28.36 -12.90 -1.92
C ARG A 372 -28.11 -14.18 -2.70
N ASP A 373 -28.36 -14.11 -4.01
CA ASP A 373 -27.92 -15.15 -4.95
C ASP A 373 -26.39 -15.29 -4.92
N LYS A 374 -25.93 -16.38 -4.31
CA LYS A 374 -24.50 -16.67 -4.10
C LYS A 374 -23.74 -16.75 -5.43
N ALA A 375 -24.34 -17.35 -6.48
CA ALA A 375 -23.67 -17.51 -7.75
C ALA A 375 -23.49 -16.15 -8.45
N ALA A 376 -24.53 -15.32 -8.46
CA ALA A 376 -24.50 -14.01 -9.10
C ALA A 376 -23.51 -13.06 -8.42
N ILE A 377 -23.53 -12.95 -7.09
CA ILE A 377 -22.65 -12.02 -6.36
C ILE A 377 -21.17 -12.46 -6.45
N ARG A 378 -20.87 -13.76 -6.41
CA ARG A 378 -19.53 -14.32 -6.59
C ARG A 378 -19.00 -14.08 -8.02
N HIS A 379 -19.84 -14.26 -9.03
CA HIS A 379 -19.51 -13.94 -10.42
C HIS A 379 -19.15 -12.45 -10.56
N ASN A 380 -19.96 -11.58 -9.99
CA ASN A 380 -19.72 -10.13 -10.02
C ASN A 380 -18.44 -9.73 -9.29
N ALA A 381 -18.14 -10.35 -8.13
CA ALA A 381 -16.91 -10.13 -7.39
C ALA A 381 -15.67 -10.52 -8.23
N ARG A 382 -15.70 -11.69 -8.90
CA ARG A 382 -14.66 -12.14 -9.81
C ARG A 382 -14.47 -11.18 -10.99
N LYS A 383 -15.58 -10.77 -11.62
CA LYS A 383 -15.54 -9.81 -12.73
C LYS A 383 -14.98 -8.45 -12.28
N ARG A 384 -15.27 -8.00 -11.05
CA ARG A 384 -14.69 -6.78 -10.49
C ARG A 384 -13.17 -6.87 -10.39
N TRP A 385 -12.64 -8.02 -9.99
CA TRP A 385 -11.20 -8.24 -10.00
C TRP A 385 -10.63 -8.14 -11.41
N GLU A 386 -11.21 -8.81 -12.40
CA GLU A 386 -10.79 -8.76 -13.81
C GLU A 386 -10.76 -7.32 -14.34
N ASP A 387 -11.78 -6.53 -14.01
CA ASP A 387 -11.96 -5.17 -14.53
C ASP A 387 -11.08 -4.13 -13.82
N LYS A 388 -10.74 -4.33 -12.53
CA LYS A 388 -10.13 -3.27 -11.69
C LYS A 388 -8.83 -3.68 -10.99
N CYS A 389 -8.67 -4.97 -10.69
CA CYS A 389 -7.66 -5.45 -9.74
C CYS A 389 -6.68 -6.49 -10.33
N ASP A 390 -6.82 -6.84 -11.61
CA ASP A 390 -5.93 -7.80 -12.27
C ASP A 390 -4.52 -7.21 -12.42
N ALA A 391 -3.53 -7.94 -11.85
CA ALA A 391 -2.12 -7.56 -11.88
C ALA A 391 -1.57 -7.50 -13.31
N GLN A 392 -1.94 -8.46 -14.17
CA GLN A 392 -1.47 -8.50 -15.54
C GLN A 392 -1.87 -7.24 -16.29
N ARG A 393 -3.12 -6.83 -16.16
CA ARG A 393 -3.64 -5.62 -16.79
C ARG A 393 -3.02 -4.36 -16.19
N ASN A 394 -3.08 -4.21 -14.86
CA ASN A 394 -2.72 -2.96 -14.19
C ASN A 394 -1.22 -2.67 -14.30
N TYR A 395 -0.36 -3.68 -14.11
CA TYR A 395 1.08 -3.48 -14.22
C TYR A 395 1.57 -3.40 -15.67
N SER A 396 0.87 -4.02 -16.65
CA SER A 396 1.18 -3.80 -18.06
C SER A 396 0.92 -2.35 -18.47
N LEU A 397 -0.26 -1.80 -18.11
CA LEU A 397 -0.58 -0.38 -18.36
C LEU A 397 0.39 0.56 -17.65
N PHE A 398 0.76 0.23 -16.42
CA PHE A 398 1.76 0.99 -15.68
C PHE A 398 3.12 1.00 -16.38
N CYS A 399 3.59 -0.14 -16.82
CA CYS A 399 4.87 -0.25 -17.53
C CYS A 399 4.86 0.46 -18.89
N GLU A 400 3.74 0.42 -19.62
CA GLU A 400 3.58 1.22 -20.85
C GLU A 400 3.66 2.72 -20.56
N PHE A 401 3.07 3.17 -19.46
CA PHE A 401 3.19 4.56 -19.01
C PHE A 401 4.63 4.91 -18.66
N LEU A 402 5.33 4.05 -17.90
CA LEU A 402 6.73 4.28 -17.52
C LEU A 402 7.66 4.43 -18.72
N LYS A 403 7.46 3.63 -19.79
CA LYS A 403 8.23 3.76 -21.05
C LYS A 403 8.07 5.14 -21.68
N LYS A 404 6.89 5.75 -21.56
CA LYS A 404 6.62 7.10 -22.10
C LYS A 404 7.17 8.21 -21.20
N ALA A 405 7.39 7.91 -19.91
CA ALA A 405 7.95 8.85 -18.94
C ALA A 405 9.49 8.98 -19.03
N ILE A 406 10.14 8.13 -19.82
CA ILE A 406 11.57 8.21 -20.11
C ILE A 406 11.74 9.18 -21.30
N PRO A 407 12.68 10.13 -21.21
CA PRO A 407 12.90 11.14 -22.26
C PRO A 407 13.39 10.56 -23.58
#